data_43077f45dd42db5176e47d2897d4aecc
#
_entry.id   43077f45dd42db5176e47d2897d4aecc
#
_cell.length_a   1.000
_cell.length_b   1.000
_cell.length_c   1.000
_cell.angle_alpha   90.00
_cell.angle_beta   90.00
_cell.angle_gamma   90.00
#
_symmetry.space_group_name_H-M   'P 1'
#
loop_
_entity.id
_entity.type
_entity.pdbx_description
1 polymer ?
#
loop_
_entity_poly.entity_id
_entity_poly.type
_entity_poly.pdbx_seq_one_letter_code
_entity_poly.pdbx_strand_id
1 'polypeptide(L)'
;ASAPSILVTHDPLMWFPDHFETKRASDTLDEYVGGASQMSLLIEIKSDQGIKDLEFMKALEKFEAYIHAYQDPHYGDIVGNITSVLDIVRETNRALHGGDQAFYKIPDTPRELADVLFLFENAGPDQLRRLATNDLRKTQVTMNLKWLHGDEYRPLTEYIEKGIEEYMAGTARVRPTGLIYSVLSTMGVLVIDLAKSFGSAFFLITILLILLMKNLKIGLVGMIPNLVPIIMAMGLMAVLGIPLDGFTILVASIALGLCVDDTIHFLHHIRLEHQKTGDIEEAIHTSFKHSGRAIMATSAILILGLAPCMTADLKAIVWFGLVVCCTIFFAVV
;
A
#
# COMPACT_ATOMS: atom_id res chain seq x y z
N ALA A 1 19.96 3.62 -21.56
CA ALA A 1 18.61 3.98 -21.14
C ALA A 1 17.96 2.70 -20.63
N SER A 2 17.66 2.64 -19.34
CA SER A 2 16.86 1.55 -18.75
C SER A 2 15.46 1.59 -19.36
N ALA A 3 14.88 0.41 -19.64
CA ALA A 3 13.48 0.34 -20.08
C ALA A 3 12.59 0.99 -19.00
N PRO A 4 11.55 1.76 -19.38
CA PRO A 4 10.65 2.33 -18.41
C PRO A 4 10.01 1.19 -17.59
N SER A 5 10.23 1.22 -16.28
CA SER A 5 9.62 0.26 -15.35
C SER A 5 8.38 0.89 -14.73
N ILE A 6 7.31 0.09 -14.61
CA ILE A 6 6.11 0.55 -13.89
C ILE A 6 6.44 0.55 -12.39
N LEU A 7 6.29 1.69 -11.75
CA LEU A 7 6.41 1.81 -10.30
C LEU A 7 5.15 1.22 -9.66
N VAL A 8 5.31 0.15 -8.89
CA VAL A 8 4.21 -0.41 -8.08
C VAL A 8 4.31 0.20 -6.71
N THR A 9 3.40 1.10 -6.37
CA THR A 9 3.39 1.78 -5.07
C THR A 9 1.98 2.13 -4.63
N HIS A 10 1.78 2.20 -3.32
CA HIS A 10 0.57 2.76 -2.74
C HIS A 10 0.96 3.84 -1.75
N ASP A 11 1.13 5.03 -2.28
CA ASP A 11 1.45 6.21 -1.50
C ASP A 11 0.30 7.21 -1.61
N PRO A 12 -0.54 7.33 -0.55
CA PRO A 12 -1.64 8.27 -0.55
C PRO A 12 -1.21 9.74 -0.75
N LEU A 13 0.00 10.12 -0.34
CA LEU A 13 0.47 11.50 -0.55
C LEU A 13 0.77 11.81 -2.02
N MET A 14 1.12 10.82 -2.84
CA MET A 14 1.29 11.01 -4.28
C MET A 14 -0.02 11.40 -4.99
N TRP A 15 -1.17 11.08 -4.38
CA TRP A 15 -2.47 11.42 -4.94
C TRP A 15 -2.79 12.90 -4.84
N PHE A 16 -2.14 13.62 -3.90
CA PHE A 16 -2.36 15.05 -3.70
C PHE A 16 -1.41 15.88 -4.57
N PRO A 17 -1.90 16.96 -5.18
CA PRO A 17 -1.05 17.98 -5.79
C PRO A 17 -0.10 18.61 -4.76
N ASP A 18 1.05 19.13 -5.23
CA ASP A 18 2.09 19.67 -4.34
C ASP A 18 1.65 20.92 -3.55
N HIS A 19 0.61 21.64 -4.03
CA HIS A 19 0.05 22.82 -3.37
C HIS A 19 -0.96 22.48 -2.26
N PHE A 20 -1.35 21.23 -2.08
CA PHE A 20 -2.31 20.84 -1.05
C PHE A 20 -1.72 20.96 0.36
N GLU A 21 -2.55 21.48 1.27
CA GLU A 21 -2.15 21.66 2.68
C GLU A 21 -1.68 20.36 3.35
N THR A 22 -2.33 19.24 3.02
CA THR A 22 -1.97 17.92 3.57
C THR A 22 -0.53 17.54 3.24
N LYS A 23 -0.08 17.78 1.98
CA LYS A 23 1.30 17.48 1.58
C LYS A 23 2.29 18.42 2.26
N ARG A 24 1.99 19.72 2.29
CA ARG A 24 2.81 20.72 2.98
C ARG A 24 2.90 20.48 4.48
N ALA A 25 1.80 20.04 5.11
CA ALA A 25 1.79 19.67 6.52
C ALA A 25 2.66 18.44 6.77
N SER A 26 2.63 17.43 5.89
CA SER A 26 3.51 16.26 5.98
C SER A 26 4.98 16.65 5.90
N ASP A 27 5.34 17.48 4.92
CA ASP A 27 6.72 17.97 4.76
C ASP A 27 7.18 18.74 6.01
N THR A 28 6.29 19.55 6.60
CA THR A 28 6.57 20.29 7.84
C THR A 28 6.78 19.34 9.02
N LEU A 29 5.96 18.30 9.16
CA LEU A 29 6.13 17.29 10.21
C LEU A 29 7.43 16.51 10.06
N ASP A 30 7.82 16.18 8.84
CA ASP A 30 9.09 15.52 8.56
C ASP A 30 10.30 16.38 8.96
N GLU A 31 10.21 17.69 8.72
CA GLU A 31 11.29 18.62 9.02
C GLU A 31 11.40 18.96 10.52
N TYR A 32 10.26 19.23 11.19
CA TYR A 32 10.27 19.80 12.55
C TYR A 32 9.92 18.81 13.66
N VAL A 33 9.21 17.71 13.34
CA VAL A 33 8.74 16.73 14.35
C VAL A 33 9.49 15.40 14.22
N GLY A 34 10.30 15.26 13.17
CA GLY A 34 11.08 14.04 12.93
C GLY A 34 10.29 12.92 12.25
N GLY A 35 9.14 13.24 11.65
CA GLY A 35 8.39 12.31 10.82
C GLY A 35 6.89 12.54 10.82
N ALA A 36 6.29 12.49 9.63
CA ALA A 36 4.84 12.61 9.41
C ALA A 36 4.12 11.26 9.54
N SER A 37 4.88 10.17 9.55
CA SER A 37 4.37 8.81 9.63
C SER A 37 4.68 8.15 10.94
N GLN A 38 3.91 7.11 11.30
CA GLN A 38 4.12 6.35 12.52
C GLN A 38 4.15 4.84 12.27
N MET A 39 5.13 4.17 12.88
CA MET A 39 5.16 2.73 13.05
C MET A 39 5.13 2.41 14.54
N SER A 40 4.39 1.39 14.90
CA SER A 40 4.30 0.94 16.29
C SER A 40 4.73 -0.51 16.39
N LEU A 41 5.35 -0.87 17.51
CA LEU A 41 5.72 -2.24 17.86
C LEU A 41 4.92 -2.62 19.11
N LEU A 42 4.03 -3.59 18.97
CA LEU A 42 3.33 -4.17 20.12
C LEU A 42 4.22 -5.21 20.75
N ILE A 43 4.51 -5.05 22.05
CA ILE A 43 5.42 -5.89 22.82
C ILE A 43 4.64 -6.63 23.90
N GLU A 44 4.66 -7.94 23.85
CA GLU A 44 4.08 -8.84 24.85
C GLU A 44 5.22 -9.43 25.70
N ILE A 45 5.29 -9.02 26.96
CA ILE A 45 6.39 -9.35 27.87
C ILE A 45 6.18 -10.76 28.41
N LYS A 46 7.23 -11.58 28.40
CA LYS A 46 7.15 -12.98 28.87
C LYS A 46 7.11 -13.11 30.38
N SER A 47 7.74 -12.17 31.08
CA SER A 47 7.78 -12.13 32.55
C SER A 47 6.42 -11.77 33.13
N ASP A 48 6.02 -12.42 34.22
CA ASP A 48 4.81 -12.08 34.97
C ASP A 48 4.88 -10.72 35.67
N GLN A 49 6.08 -10.16 35.82
CA GLN A 49 6.29 -8.80 36.34
C GLN A 49 5.97 -7.71 35.29
N GLY A 50 5.81 -8.09 34.03
CA GLY A 50 5.51 -7.14 32.95
C GLY A 50 6.57 -6.04 32.81
N ILE A 51 6.16 -4.77 32.66
CA ILE A 51 7.09 -3.63 32.55
C ILE A 51 7.90 -3.37 33.83
N LYS A 52 7.61 -4.03 34.95
CA LYS A 52 8.41 -3.97 36.20
C LYS A 52 9.64 -4.88 36.15
N ASP A 53 9.79 -5.67 35.09
CA ASP A 53 10.95 -6.54 34.90
C ASP A 53 12.14 -5.70 34.41
N LEU A 54 13.20 -5.65 35.22
CA LEU A 54 14.40 -4.86 34.91
C LEU A 54 15.19 -5.45 33.73
N GLU A 55 15.16 -6.77 33.53
CA GLU A 55 15.82 -7.41 32.40
C GLU A 55 15.13 -7.01 31.07
N PHE A 56 13.80 -7.03 31.07
CA PHE A 56 13.02 -6.53 29.94
C PHE A 56 13.31 -5.05 29.66
N MET A 57 13.34 -4.19 30.67
CA MET A 57 13.60 -2.76 30.49
C MET A 57 14.99 -2.50 29.88
N LYS A 58 16.01 -3.20 30.33
CA LYS A 58 17.37 -3.12 29.78
C LYS A 58 17.44 -3.66 28.34
N ALA A 59 16.69 -4.71 28.04
CA ALA A 59 16.59 -5.23 26.67
C ALA A 59 15.92 -4.22 25.74
N LEU A 60 14.83 -3.59 26.20
CA LEU A 60 14.13 -2.56 25.46
C LEU A 60 15.00 -1.32 25.20
N GLU A 61 15.80 -0.90 26.19
CA GLU A 61 16.73 0.21 26.02
C GLU A 61 17.77 -0.05 24.95
N LYS A 62 18.36 -1.24 24.90
CA LYS A 62 19.30 -1.66 23.87
C LYS A 62 18.61 -1.71 22.49
N PHE A 63 17.40 -2.20 22.44
CA PHE A 63 16.63 -2.30 21.22
C PHE A 63 16.26 -0.91 20.67
N GLU A 64 15.85 0.04 21.52
CA GLU A 64 15.61 1.43 21.10
C GLU A 64 16.88 2.09 20.56
N ALA A 65 18.01 1.91 21.27
CA ALA A 65 19.29 2.43 20.82
C ALA A 65 19.70 1.84 19.45
N TYR A 66 19.43 0.54 19.24
CA TYR A 66 19.64 -0.12 17.96
C TYR A 66 18.77 0.50 16.86
N ILE A 67 17.48 0.72 17.10
CA ILE A 67 16.57 1.36 16.11
C ILE A 67 17.05 2.80 15.80
N HIS A 68 17.43 3.56 16.83
CA HIS A 68 17.93 4.94 16.65
C HIS A 68 19.23 5.02 15.82
N ALA A 69 20.03 3.97 15.81
CA ALA A 69 21.27 3.89 15.03
C ALA A 69 21.03 3.56 13.55
N TYR A 70 19.77 3.30 13.16
CA TYR A 70 19.44 2.99 11.77
C TYR A 70 19.72 4.18 10.85
N GLN A 71 20.40 3.90 9.76
CA GLN A 71 20.63 4.85 8.67
C GLN A 71 20.21 4.19 7.37
N ASP A 72 19.23 4.79 6.70
CA ASP A 72 18.79 4.28 5.40
C ASP A 72 19.87 4.56 4.34
N PRO A 73 20.20 3.58 3.46
CA PRO A 73 21.23 3.75 2.44
C PRO A 73 20.98 4.88 1.44
N HIS A 74 19.70 5.26 1.21
CA HIS A 74 19.30 6.27 0.23
C HIS A 74 18.82 7.57 0.88
N TYR A 75 18.16 7.48 2.04
CA TYR A 75 17.46 8.60 2.68
C TYR A 75 18.13 9.06 3.99
N GLY A 76 19.17 8.35 4.43
CA GLY A 76 19.89 8.69 5.66
C GLY A 76 19.04 8.45 6.90
N ASP A 77 18.93 9.46 7.76
CA ASP A 77 18.16 9.39 8.99
C ASP A 77 16.66 9.53 8.70
N ILE A 78 15.94 8.44 8.78
CA ILE A 78 14.47 8.37 8.56
C ILE A 78 13.70 8.06 9.84
N VAL A 79 14.39 7.64 10.91
CA VAL A 79 13.78 7.35 12.21
C VAL A 79 13.88 8.61 13.07
N GLY A 80 12.74 9.20 13.35
CA GLY A 80 12.66 10.36 14.24
C GLY A 80 12.52 9.97 15.70
N ASN A 81 11.58 10.59 16.41
CA ASN A 81 11.37 10.33 17.82
C ASN A 81 10.79 8.94 18.08
N ILE A 82 11.36 8.23 19.06
CA ILE A 82 10.83 6.96 19.58
C ILE A 82 10.20 7.26 20.93
N THR A 83 8.98 6.80 21.12
CA THR A 83 8.23 6.95 22.39
C THR A 83 7.87 5.59 22.95
N SER A 84 8.21 5.35 24.20
CA SER A 84 7.93 4.11 24.91
C SER A 84 7.73 4.29 26.41
N VAL A 85 7.56 3.20 27.11
CA VAL A 85 7.52 3.19 28.58
C VAL A 85 8.85 3.64 29.21
N LEU A 86 9.98 3.54 28.48
CA LEU A 86 11.29 4.00 28.98
C LEU A 86 11.31 5.48 29.23
N ASP A 87 10.62 6.30 28.42
CA ASP A 87 10.55 7.75 28.60
C ASP A 87 9.88 8.10 29.94
N ILE A 88 8.79 7.36 30.25
CA ILE A 88 8.11 7.51 31.53
C ILE A 88 9.06 7.18 32.69
N VAL A 89 9.75 6.04 32.59
CA VAL A 89 10.66 5.58 33.65
C VAL A 89 11.81 6.54 33.86
N ARG A 90 12.46 6.98 32.77
CA ARG A 90 13.61 7.91 32.81
C ARG A 90 13.22 9.26 33.38
N GLU A 91 12.10 9.81 32.90
CA GLU A 91 11.61 11.12 33.34
C GLU A 91 11.16 11.10 34.81
N THR A 92 10.45 10.05 35.22
CA THR A 92 10.02 9.90 36.61
C THR A 92 11.20 9.72 37.55
N ASN A 93 12.20 8.89 37.15
CA ASN A 93 13.43 8.73 37.93
C ASN A 93 14.19 10.04 38.07
N ARG A 94 14.31 10.84 37.02
CA ARG A 94 14.90 12.18 37.07
C ARG A 94 14.13 13.11 38.02
N ALA A 95 12.82 13.12 37.90
CA ALA A 95 11.98 13.97 38.73
C ALA A 95 12.09 13.64 40.25
N LEU A 96 12.18 12.34 40.60
CA LEU A 96 12.39 11.89 42.00
C LEU A 96 13.74 12.34 42.58
N HIS A 97 14.72 12.59 41.73
CA HIS A 97 16.05 13.07 42.12
C HIS A 97 16.23 14.57 41.91
N GLY A 98 15.13 15.34 42.04
CA GLY A 98 15.19 16.81 41.99
C GLY A 98 15.47 17.40 40.61
N GLY A 99 15.23 16.62 39.53
CA GLY A 99 15.47 17.06 38.16
C GLY A 99 16.91 16.90 37.66
N ASP A 100 17.76 16.20 38.40
CA ASP A 100 19.15 15.97 38.03
C ASP A 100 19.24 15.07 36.80
N GLN A 101 19.89 15.55 35.76
CA GLN A 101 20.07 14.84 34.47
C GLN A 101 20.84 13.53 34.60
N ALA A 102 21.68 13.37 35.63
CA ALA A 102 22.38 12.12 35.90
C ALA A 102 21.43 10.94 36.17
N PHE A 103 20.19 11.23 36.58
CA PHE A 103 19.13 10.25 36.86
C PHE A 103 18.14 10.07 35.71
N TYR A 104 18.37 10.67 34.54
CA TYR A 104 17.60 10.38 33.32
C TYR A 104 18.04 9.03 32.72
N LYS A 105 17.79 7.96 33.47
CA LYS A 105 18.16 6.58 33.14
C LYS A 105 17.19 5.59 33.77
N ILE A 106 17.25 4.32 33.34
CA ILE A 106 16.56 3.24 34.03
C ILE A 106 17.17 3.06 35.42
N PRO A 107 16.37 2.87 36.48
CA PRO A 107 16.86 2.52 37.80
C PRO A 107 17.76 1.27 37.80
N ASP A 108 18.76 1.24 38.69
CA ASP A 108 19.74 0.16 38.72
C ASP A 108 19.19 -1.11 39.37
N THR A 109 18.17 -1.03 40.21
CA THR A 109 17.59 -2.15 40.94
C THR A 109 16.10 -2.38 40.60
N PRO A 110 15.61 -3.65 40.66
CA PRO A 110 14.19 -3.94 40.44
C PRO A 110 13.24 -3.23 41.41
N ARG A 111 13.69 -2.97 42.63
CA ARG A 111 12.89 -2.26 43.64
C ARG A 111 12.68 -0.80 43.26
N GLU A 112 13.75 -0.10 42.92
CA GLU A 112 13.67 1.29 42.45
C GLU A 112 12.79 1.44 41.20
N LEU A 113 12.91 0.49 40.25
CA LEU A 113 12.04 0.48 39.06
C LEU A 113 10.57 0.31 39.46
N ALA A 114 10.28 -0.59 40.39
CA ALA A 114 8.91 -0.77 40.87
C ALA A 114 8.38 0.48 41.59
N ASP A 115 9.21 1.15 42.39
CA ASP A 115 8.84 2.37 43.10
C ASP A 115 8.58 3.54 42.10
N VAL A 116 9.41 3.70 41.06
CA VAL A 116 9.23 4.68 39.99
C VAL A 116 7.91 4.46 39.26
N LEU A 117 7.64 3.22 38.85
CA LEU A 117 6.41 2.88 38.12
C LEU A 117 5.17 3.02 39.01
N PHE A 118 5.25 2.66 40.28
CA PHE A 118 4.15 2.82 41.23
C PHE A 118 3.78 4.31 41.44
N LEU A 119 4.78 5.16 41.52
CA LEU A 119 4.54 6.62 41.66
C LEU A 119 3.89 7.19 40.42
N PHE A 120 4.37 6.78 39.24
CA PHE A 120 3.79 7.24 37.97
C PHE A 120 2.36 6.69 37.78
N GLU A 121 2.11 5.42 38.14
CA GLU A 121 0.77 4.80 38.07
C GLU A 121 -0.26 5.58 38.89
N ASN A 122 0.16 6.20 40.00
CA ASN A 122 -0.72 7.03 40.84
C ASN A 122 -0.81 8.49 40.37
N ALA A 123 0.24 9.04 39.79
CA ALA A 123 0.30 10.46 39.38
C ALA A 123 -0.25 10.70 37.96
N GLY A 124 -0.07 9.75 37.05
CA GLY A 124 -0.42 9.85 35.62
C GLY A 124 -1.00 8.58 35.03
N PRO A 125 -2.06 7.97 35.59
CA PRO A 125 -2.57 6.66 35.14
C PRO A 125 -3.00 6.65 33.68
N ASP A 126 -3.55 7.75 33.18
CA ASP A 126 -4.02 7.84 31.78
C ASP A 126 -2.86 7.86 30.78
N GLN A 127 -1.71 8.40 31.14
CA GLN A 127 -0.52 8.39 30.30
C GLN A 127 0.08 7.00 30.22
N LEU A 128 0.15 6.29 31.35
CA LEU A 128 0.63 4.91 31.37
C LEU A 128 -0.26 3.98 30.53
N ARG A 129 -1.58 4.14 30.61
CA ARG A 129 -2.56 3.36 29.83
C ARG A 129 -2.44 3.55 28.33
N ARG A 130 -1.85 4.65 27.88
CA ARG A 130 -1.56 4.86 26.45
C ARG A 130 -0.40 4.00 25.96
N LEU A 131 0.53 3.64 26.83
CA LEU A 131 1.75 2.91 26.49
C LEU A 131 1.75 1.47 26.97
N ALA A 132 0.96 1.13 28.01
CA ALA A 132 0.91 -0.22 28.56
C ALA A 132 -0.53 -0.63 28.92
N THR A 133 -0.78 -1.94 28.91
CA THR A 133 -2.05 -2.53 29.37
C THR A 133 -2.19 -2.43 30.88
N ASN A 134 -3.43 -2.55 31.40
CA ASN A 134 -3.70 -2.48 32.85
C ASN A 134 -2.99 -3.56 33.66
N ASP A 135 -2.71 -4.72 33.07
CA ASP A 135 -1.95 -5.81 33.66
C ASP A 135 -0.43 -5.62 33.52
N LEU A 136 0.00 -4.53 32.89
CA LEU A 136 1.39 -4.16 32.63
C LEU A 136 2.19 -5.19 31.83
N ARG A 137 1.51 -6.17 31.22
CA ARG A 137 2.17 -7.27 30.48
C ARG A 137 2.37 -6.96 28.98
N LYS A 138 1.70 -5.95 28.48
CA LYS A 138 1.87 -5.48 27.10
C LYS A 138 2.19 -4.02 27.10
N THR A 139 3.11 -3.66 26.23
CA THR A 139 3.51 -2.27 26.00
C THR A 139 3.66 -2.02 24.51
N GLN A 140 3.73 -0.76 24.11
CA GLN A 140 4.02 -0.37 22.74
C GLN A 140 5.22 0.58 22.70
N VAL A 141 5.97 0.44 21.63
CA VAL A 141 6.97 1.41 21.18
C VAL A 141 6.42 2.05 19.92
N THR A 142 6.36 3.36 19.88
CA THR A 142 5.94 4.12 18.69
C THR A 142 7.10 4.94 18.20
N MET A 143 7.39 4.85 16.91
CA MET A 143 8.43 5.64 16.25
C MET A 143 7.81 6.52 15.17
N ASN A 144 8.22 7.78 15.14
CA ASN A 144 7.93 8.67 14.04
C ASN A 144 8.92 8.40 12.91
N LEU A 145 8.42 8.34 11.70
CA LEU A 145 9.22 8.06 10.50
C LEU A 145 9.00 9.17 9.49
N LYS A 146 10.06 9.59 8.81
CA LYS A 146 9.92 10.44 7.63
C LYS A 146 9.05 9.74 6.60
N TRP A 147 8.25 10.51 5.88
CA TRP A 147 7.38 9.96 4.85
C TRP A 147 8.21 9.42 3.68
N LEU A 148 8.06 8.13 3.41
CA LEU A 148 8.64 7.44 2.26
C LEU A 148 7.54 6.71 1.49
N HIS A 149 7.82 6.33 0.27
CA HIS A 149 6.94 5.44 -0.48
C HIS A 149 6.92 4.04 0.14
N GLY A 150 5.79 3.33 0.04
CA GLY A 150 5.56 2.10 0.79
C GLY A 150 6.74 1.11 0.81
N ASP A 151 7.25 0.71 -0.36
CA ASP A 151 8.34 -0.28 -0.44
C ASP A 151 9.69 0.20 0.11
N GLU A 152 9.88 1.50 0.25
CA GLU A 152 11.13 2.11 0.76
C GLU A 152 11.32 1.87 2.26
N TYR A 153 10.26 1.53 2.99
CA TYR A 153 10.38 1.10 4.40
C TYR A 153 10.84 -0.35 4.58
N ARG A 154 10.95 -1.14 3.52
CA ARG A 154 11.35 -2.55 3.62
C ARG A 154 12.72 -2.75 4.29
N PRO A 155 13.78 -1.99 3.96
CA PRO A 155 15.06 -2.11 4.63
C PRO A 155 14.96 -1.85 6.14
N LEU A 156 14.16 -0.85 6.56
CA LEU A 156 13.91 -0.56 7.97
C LEU A 156 13.15 -1.71 8.65
N THR A 157 12.13 -2.28 8.01
CA THR A 157 11.37 -3.39 8.61
C THR A 157 12.25 -4.61 8.81
N GLU A 158 13.08 -4.97 7.84
CA GLU A 158 14.05 -6.06 7.94
C GLU A 158 15.10 -5.80 9.03
N TYR A 159 15.53 -4.55 9.18
CA TYR A 159 16.45 -4.16 10.25
C TYR A 159 15.81 -4.30 11.63
N ILE A 160 14.56 -3.84 11.78
CA ILE A 160 13.80 -3.98 13.02
C ILE A 160 13.58 -5.46 13.38
N GLU A 161 13.24 -6.31 12.41
CA GLU A 161 13.06 -7.75 12.63
C GLU A 161 14.35 -8.40 13.16
N LYS A 162 15.52 -8.07 12.62
CA LYS A 162 16.82 -8.52 13.15
C LYS A 162 17.05 -8.06 14.59
N GLY A 163 16.74 -6.79 14.88
CA GLY A 163 16.86 -6.26 16.24
C GLY A 163 15.90 -6.94 17.23
N ILE A 164 14.70 -7.32 16.80
CA ILE A 164 13.75 -8.09 17.61
C ILE A 164 14.36 -9.46 17.98
N GLU A 165 14.95 -10.14 17.02
CA GLU A 165 15.60 -11.44 17.25
C GLU A 165 16.80 -11.33 18.19
N GLU A 166 17.62 -10.28 18.03
CA GLU A 166 18.84 -10.11 18.79
C GLU A 166 18.61 -9.62 20.22
N TYR A 167 17.72 -8.64 20.42
CA TYR A 167 17.57 -7.96 21.71
C TYR A 167 16.33 -8.37 22.49
N MET A 168 15.23 -8.76 21.81
CA MET A 168 13.93 -8.96 22.44
C MET A 168 13.49 -10.42 22.56
N ALA A 169 14.06 -11.33 21.77
CA ALA A 169 13.61 -12.72 21.71
C ALA A 169 13.64 -13.46 23.07
N GLY A 170 14.54 -13.08 23.98
CA GLY A 170 14.64 -13.64 25.35
C GLY A 170 13.48 -13.20 26.26
N THR A 171 13.12 -11.93 26.23
CA THR A 171 12.29 -11.23 27.21
C THR A 171 10.85 -10.98 26.77
N ALA A 172 10.61 -10.84 25.46
CA ALA A 172 9.30 -10.47 24.94
C ALA A 172 9.02 -11.07 23.55
N ARG A 173 7.74 -11.01 23.16
CA ARG A 173 7.29 -11.21 21.78
C ARG A 173 6.91 -9.85 21.20
N VAL A 174 7.56 -9.46 20.13
CA VAL A 174 7.31 -8.18 19.45
C VAL A 174 6.58 -8.40 18.14
N ARG A 175 5.59 -7.56 17.85
CA ARG A 175 4.83 -7.58 16.60
C ARG A 175 4.77 -6.16 16.04
N PRO A 176 5.33 -5.93 14.86
CA PRO A 176 5.13 -4.67 14.17
C PRO A 176 3.64 -4.43 13.88
N THR A 177 3.21 -3.20 14.01
CA THR A 177 1.84 -2.74 13.81
C THR A 177 1.82 -1.25 13.45
N GLY A 178 0.66 -0.65 13.41
CA GLY A 178 0.50 0.76 13.03
C GLY A 178 0.17 0.94 11.55
N LEU A 179 -0.06 2.20 11.17
CA LEU A 179 -0.56 2.54 9.85
C LEU A 179 0.40 2.08 8.74
N ILE A 180 1.68 2.43 8.85
CA ILE A 180 2.69 2.08 7.83
C ILE A 180 2.78 0.56 7.67
N TYR A 181 2.97 -0.17 8.76
CA TYR A 181 3.09 -1.64 8.68
C TYR A 181 1.83 -2.29 8.10
N SER A 182 0.65 -1.79 8.46
CA SER A 182 -0.64 -2.27 7.91
C SER A 182 -0.75 -1.98 6.42
N VAL A 183 -0.36 -0.79 5.97
CA VAL A 183 -0.34 -0.43 4.55
C VAL A 183 0.62 -1.33 3.79
N LEU A 184 1.88 -1.49 4.25
CA LEU A 184 2.88 -2.33 3.61
C LEU A 184 2.43 -3.79 3.47
N SER A 185 1.92 -4.37 4.56
CA SER A 185 1.47 -5.76 4.57
C SER A 185 0.23 -5.98 3.69
N THR A 186 -0.70 -5.02 3.68
CA THR A 186 -1.94 -5.12 2.92
C THR A 186 -1.69 -4.92 1.42
N MET A 187 -0.77 -4.03 1.04
CA MET A 187 -0.51 -3.75 -0.37
C MET A 187 0.06 -4.93 -1.13
N GLY A 188 1.00 -5.66 -0.52
CA GLY A 188 1.52 -6.89 -1.12
C GLY A 188 0.42 -7.92 -1.39
N VAL A 189 -0.51 -8.08 -0.45
CA VAL A 189 -1.66 -8.98 -0.60
C VAL A 189 -2.63 -8.47 -1.67
N LEU A 190 -2.94 -7.17 -1.67
CA LEU A 190 -3.86 -6.56 -2.63
C LEU A 190 -3.39 -6.75 -4.08
N VAL A 191 -2.12 -6.48 -4.37
CA VAL A 191 -1.57 -6.65 -5.72
C VAL A 191 -1.70 -8.10 -6.20
N ILE A 192 -1.35 -9.06 -5.33
CA ILE A 192 -1.46 -10.49 -5.63
C ILE A 192 -2.93 -10.91 -5.84
N ASP A 193 -3.83 -10.46 -5.00
CA ASP A 193 -5.25 -10.83 -5.09
C ASP A 193 -5.94 -10.17 -6.30
N LEU A 194 -5.58 -8.95 -6.64
CA LEU A 194 -6.04 -8.31 -7.88
C LEU A 194 -5.49 -9.02 -9.11
N ALA A 195 -4.23 -9.44 -9.12
CA ALA A 195 -3.66 -10.24 -10.21
C ALA A 195 -4.36 -11.61 -10.35
N LYS A 196 -4.67 -12.27 -9.23
CA LYS A 196 -5.45 -13.53 -9.25
C LYS A 196 -6.88 -13.31 -9.76
N SER A 197 -7.55 -12.24 -9.30
CA SER A 197 -8.88 -11.84 -9.75
C SER A 197 -8.90 -11.57 -11.26
N PHE A 198 -7.94 -10.79 -11.74
CA PHE A 198 -7.79 -10.53 -13.18
C PHE A 198 -7.55 -11.81 -13.98
N GLY A 199 -6.64 -12.67 -13.50
CA GLY A 199 -6.37 -13.97 -14.16
C GLY A 199 -7.58 -14.89 -14.17
N SER A 200 -8.35 -14.96 -13.08
CA SER A 200 -9.58 -15.76 -13.02
C SER A 200 -10.68 -15.21 -13.93
N ALA A 201 -10.87 -13.89 -13.97
CA ALA A 201 -11.80 -13.23 -14.90
C ALA A 201 -11.41 -13.51 -16.36
N PHE A 202 -10.13 -13.34 -16.69
CA PHE A 202 -9.61 -13.64 -18.02
C PHE A 202 -9.85 -15.10 -18.44
N PHE A 203 -9.62 -16.06 -17.54
CA PHE A 203 -9.88 -17.47 -17.77
C PHE A 203 -11.37 -17.77 -18.01
N LEU A 204 -12.25 -17.23 -17.14
CA LEU A 204 -13.70 -17.41 -17.28
C LEU A 204 -14.25 -16.81 -18.59
N ILE A 205 -13.79 -15.61 -18.95
CA ILE A 205 -14.15 -14.94 -20.19
C ILE A 205 -13.69 -15.77 -21.41
N THR A 206 -12.48 -16.30 -21.35
CA THR A 206 -11.95 -17.17 -22.42
C THR A 206 -12.85 -18.40 -22.63
N ILE A 207 -13.28 -19.04 -21.54
CA ILE A 207 -14.21 -20.18 -21.61
C ILE A 207 -15.54 -19.75 -22.24
N LEU A 208 -16.10 -18.62 -21.80
CA LEU A 208 -17.35 -18.10 -22.34
C LEU A 208 -17.26 -17.81 -23.84
N LEU A 209 -16.16 -17.19 -24.30
CA LEU A 209 -15.93 -16.96 -25.73
C LEU A 209 -15.82 -18.27 -26.52
N ILE A 210 -15.11 -19.28 -26.00
CA ILE A 210 -15.02 -20.59 -26.62
C ILE A 210 -16.42 -21.23 -26.75
N LEU A 211 -17.22 -21.19 -25.69
CA LEU A 211 -18.57 -21.75 -25.68
C LEU A 211 -19.51 -21.01 -26.67
N LEU A 212 -19.43 -19.67 -26.67
CA LEU A 212 -20.24 -18.81 -27.53
C LEU A 212 -19.90 -19.04 -29.02
N MET A 213 -18.61 -19.12 -29.36
CA MET A 213 -18.17 -19.33 -30.69
C MET A 213 -18.23 -20.83 -31.13
N LYS A 214 -18.41 -21.75 -30.17
CA LYS A 214 -18.37 -23.20 -30.37
C LYS A 214 -17.11 -23.65 -31.12
N ASN A 215 -16.04 -22.91 -30.98
CA ASN A 215 -14.74 -23.16 -31.62
C ASN A 215 -13.59 -22.69 -30.75
N LEU A 216 -12.72 -23.61 -30.34
CA LEU A 216 -11.59 -23.34 -29.46
C LEU A 216 -10.63 -22.31 -30.05
N LYS A 217 -10.30 -22.43 -31.35
CA LYS A 217 -9.36 -21.50 -31.98
C LYS A 217 -9.91 -20.09 -32.07
N ILE A 218 -11.17 -19.94 -32.48
CA ILE A 218 -11.82 -18.62 -32.59
C ILE A 218 -11.94 -17.98 -31.20
N GLY A 219 -12.34 -18.77 -30.18
CA GLY A 219 -12.44 -18.24 -28.82
C GLY A 219 -11.10 -17.76 -28.24
N LEU A 220 -10.02 -18.51 -28.48
CA LEU A 220 -8.67 -18.09 -28.03
C LEU A 220 -8.16 -16.87 -28.81
N VAL A 221 -8.30 -16.84 -30.12
CA VAL A 221 -7.89 -15.69 -30.94
C VAL A 221 -8.70 -14.44 -30.59
N GLY A 222 -9.99 -14.60 -30.26
CA GLY A 222 -10.87 -13.52 -29.82
C GLY A 222 -10.45 -12.86 -28.51
N MET A 223 -9.53 -13.46 -27.73
CA MET A 223 -8.97 -12.82 -26.54
C MET A 223 -7.85 -11.83 -26.84
N ILE A 224 -7.20 -11.93 -28.01
CA ILE A 224 -6.07 -11.04 -28.37
C ILE A 224 -6.49 -9.56 -28.38
N PRO A 225 -7.61 -9.17 -29.05
CA PRO A 225 -8.07 -7.79 -29.03
C PRO A 225 -8.36 -7.24 -27.64
N ASN A 226 -8.68 -8.10 -26.68
CA ASN A 226 -8.96 -7.70 -25.28
C ASN A 226 -7.70 -7.46 -24.46
N LEU A 227 -6.57 -8.09 -24.81
CA LEU A 227 -5.30 -7.91 -24.12
C LEU A 227 -4.50 -6.72 -24.63
N VAL A 228 -4.54 -6.47 -25.93
CA VAL A 228 -3.74 -5.41 -26.58
C VAL A 228 -3.98 -4.04 -25.95
N PRO A 229 -5.22 -3.56 -25.73
CA PRO A 229 -5.47 -2.26 -25.10
C PRO A 229 -4.90 -2.16 -23.68
N ILE A 230 -4.97 -3.24 -22.92
CA ILE A 230 -4.47 -3.29 -21.54
C ILE A 230 -2.94 -3.18 -21.53
N ILE A 231 -2.26 -3.92 -22.41
CA ILE A 231 -0.80 -3.87 -22.56
C ILE A 231 -0.35 -2.48 -23.02
N MET A 232 -1.08 -1.86 -23.97
CA MET A 232 -0.79 -0.50 -24.44
C MET A 232 -0.99 0.53 -23.34
N ALA A 233 -2.06 0.40 -22.52
CA ALA A 233 -2.30 1.28 -21.38
C ALA A 233 -1.19 1.15 -20.31
N MET A 234 -0.76 -0.07 -20.00
CA MET A 234 0.38 -0.30 -19.10
C MET A 234 1.68 0.32 -19.66
N GLY A 235 1.92 0.19 -20.95
CA GLY A 235 3.05 0.83 -21.63
C GLY A 235 2.98 2.36 -21.52
N LEU A 236 1.81 2.94 -21.70
CA LEU A 236 1.58 4.38 -21.53
C LEU A 236 1.83 4.84 -20.10
N MET A 237 1.34 4.08 -19.10
CA MET A 237 1.61 4.35 -17.68
C MET A 237 3.11 4.38 -17.39
N ALA A 238 3.86 3.39 -17.89
CA ALA A 238 5.32 3.33 -17.72
C ALA A 238 6.03 4.55 -18.34
N VAL A 239 5.59 5.01 -19.52
CA VAL A 239 6.17 6.19 -20.19
C VAL A 239 5.83 7.49 -19.46
N LEU A 240 4.62 7.62 -18.94
CA LEU A 240 4.15 8.81 -18.22
C LEU A 240 4.55 8.83 -16.74
N GLY A 241 5.18 7.76 -16.21
CA GLY A 241 5.53 7.64 -14.81
C GLY A 241 4.30 7.51 -13.90
N ILE A 242 3.17 7.01 -14.41
CA ILE A 242 1.95 6.77 -13.63
C ILE A 242 2.14 5.47 -12.84
N PRO A 243 2.04 5.51 -11.50
CA PRO A 243 2.25 4.31 -10.69
C PRO A 243 1.10 3.31 -10.85
N LEU A 244 1.44 2.04 -10.69
CA LEU A 244 0.45 0.97 -10.54
C LEU A 244 0.03 0.92 -9.07
N ASP A 245 -1.09 1.52 -8.76
CA ASP A 245 -1.70 1.58 -7.44
C ASP A 245 -3.09 0.93 -7.42
N GLY A 246 -3.79 1.00 -6.28
CA GLY A 246 -5.13 0.41 -6.14
C GLY A 246 -6.16 0.97 -7.13
N PHE A 247 -6.04 2.22 -7.56
CA PHE A 247 -6.95 2.83 -8.53
C PHE A 247 -6.61 2.41 -9.97
N THR A 248 -5.33 2.45 -10.32
CA THR A 248 -4.90 2.15 -11.70
C THR A 248 -5.00 0.65 -12.03
N ILE A 249 -4.85 -0.23 -11.05
CA ILE A 249 -5.08 -1.68 -11.25
C ILE A 249 -6.55 -1.98 -11.59
N LEU A 250 -7.51 -1.26 -10.99
CA LEU A 250 -8.93 -1.43 -11.31
C LEU A 250 -9.24 -1.14 -12.78
N VAL A 251 -8.46 -0.25 -13.41
CA VAL A 251 -8.62 0.05 -14.84
C VAL A 251 -8.48 -1.18 -15.71
N ALA A 252 -7.52 -2.05 -15.42
CA ALA A 252 -7.32 -3.28 -16.20
C ALA A 252 -8.55 -4.21 -16.17
N SER A 253 -9.20 -4.32 -14.99
CA SER A 253 -10.40 -5.14 -14.83
C SER A 253 -11.62 -4.52 -15.53
N ILE A 254 -11.80 -3.20 -15.42
CA ILE A 254 -12.87 -2.47 -16.10
C ILE A 254 -12.68 -2.55 -17.62
N ALA A 255 -11.46 -2.29 -18.09
CA ALA A 255 -11.13 -2.34 -19.50
C ALA A 255 -11.35 -3.74 -20.10
N LEU A 256 -10.95 -4.79 -19.38
CA LEU A 256 -11.22 -6.17 -19.82
C LEU A 256 -12.71 -6.40 -20.04
N GLY A 257 -13.56 -5.96 -19.10
CA GLY A 257 -15.02 -6.12 -19.22
C GLY A 257 -15.59 -5.39 -20.45
N LEU A 258 -15.17 -4.16 -20.68
CA LEU A 258 -15.60 -3.34 -21.82
C LEU A 258 -15.14 -3.91 -23.16
N CYS A 259 -13.85 -4.25 -23.27
CA CYS A 259 -13.30 -4.82 -24.52
C CYS A 259 -13.95 -6.16 -24.88
N VAL A 260 -14.25 -6.97 -23.88
CA VAL A 260 -14.90 -8.28 -24.09
C VAL A 260 -16.30 -8.13 -24.62
N ASP A 261 -17.08 -7.16 -24.13
CA ASP A 261 -18.44 -6.88 -24.62
C ASP A 261 -18.42 -6.54 -26.11
N ASP A 262 -17.57 -5.61 -26.51
CA ASP A 262 -17.37 -5.24 -27.91
C ASP A 262 -16.92 -6.44 -28.76
N THR A 263 -15.99 -7.25 -28.26
CA THR A 263 -15.50 -8.45 -28.96
C THR A 263 -16.62 -9.49 -29.12
N ILE A 264 -17.45 -9.73 -28.12
CA ILE A 264 -18.57 -10.66 -28.18
C ILE A 264 -19.57 -10.19 -29.26
N HIS A 265 -19.95 -8.93 -29.24
CA HIS A 265 -20.88 -8.35 -30.20
C HIS A 265 -20.33 -8.46 -31.63
N PHE A 266 -19.08 -8.11 -31.83
CA PHE A 266 -18.45 -8.16 -33.15
C PHE A 266 -18.33 -9.58 -33.69
N LEU A 267 -17.81 -10.52 -32.90
CA LEU A 267 -17.67 -11.91 -33.28
C LEU A 267 -19.01 -12.60 -33.52
N HIS A 268 -20.03 -12.25 -32.74
CA HIS A 268 -21.38 -12.77 -32.94
C HIS A 268 -21.95 -12.34 -34.30
N HIS A 269 -21.81 -11.05 -34.64
CA HIS A 269 -22.25 -10.56 -35.95
C HIS A 269 -21.49 -11.20 -37.11
N ILE A 270 -20.17 -11.33 -37.01
CA ILE A 270 -19.38 -12.06 -38.07
C ILE A 270 -19.92 -13.47 -38.26
N ARG A 271 -20.20 -14.18 -37.19
CA ARG A 271 -20.75 -15.54 -37.27
C ARG A 271 -22.10 -15.59 -37.93
N LEU A 272 -23.02 -14.68 -37.63
CA LEU A 272 -24.35 -14.62 -38.22
C LEU A 272 -24.26 -14.30 -39.74
N GLU A 273 -23.44 -13.32 -40.12
CA GLU A 273 -23.30 -12.94 -41.52
C GLU A 273 -22.59 -14.06 -42.33
N HIS A 274 -21.55 -14.69 -41.77
CA HIS A 274 -20.92 -15.84 -42.41
C HIS A 274 -21.86 -17.03 -42.64
N GLN A 275 -22.81 -17.26 -41.73
CA GLN A 275 -23.86 -18.29 -41.93
C GLN A 275 -24.82 -17.95 -43.06
N LYS A 276 -25.03 -16.67 -43.38
CA LYS A 276 -25.91 -16.20 -44.46
C LYS A 276 -25.21 -16.21 -45.83
N THR A 277 -23.98 -15.69 -45.88
CA THR A 277 -23.25 -15.44 -47.12
C THR A 277 -22.35 -16.59 -47.52
N GLY A 278 -21.86 -17.40 -46.56
CA GLY A 278 -20.84 -18.41 -46.78
C GLY A 278 -19.43 -17.83 -47.00
N ASP A 279 -19.29 -16.49 -47.10
CA ASP A 279 -18.04 -15.79 -47.33
C ASP A 279 -17.62 -15.06 -46.02
N ILE A 280 -16.42 -15.35 -45.56
CA ILE A 280 -15.88 -14.77 -44.33
C ILE A 280 -15.47 -13.32 -44.51
N GLU A 281 -14.97 -12.94 -45.68
CA GLU A 281 -14.50 -11.60 -45.97
C GLU A 281 -15.66 -10.61 -46.08
N GLU A 282 -16.75 -11.01 -46.76
CA GLU A 282 -18.00 -10.25 -46.79
C GLU A 282 -18.65 -10.13 -45.42
N ALA A 283 -18.62 -11.22 -44.61
CA ALA A 283 -19.16 -11.22 -43.25
C ALA A 283 -18.39 -10.25 -42.35
N ILE A 284 -17.07 -10.20 -42.39
CA ILE A 284 -16.24 -9.24 -41.65
C ILE A 284 -16.58 -7.81 -42.07
N HIS A 285 -16.60 -7.53 -43.38
CA HIS A 285 -16.86 -6.18 -43.88
C HIS A 285 -18.26 -5.67 -43.48
N THR A 286 -19.27 -6.51 -43.53
CA THR A 286 -20.65 -6.19 -43.16
C THR A 286 -20.78 -5.98 -41.64
N SER A 287 -20.14 -6.84 -40.85
CA SER A 287 -20.11 -6.73 -39.40
C SER A 287 -19.39 -5.46 -38.96
N PHE A 288 -18.32 -5.07 -39.61
CA PHE A 288 -17.60 -3.82 -39.32
C PHE A 288 -18.49 -2.60 -39.56
N LYS A 289 -19.29 -2.57 -40.61
CA LYS A 289 -20.23 -1.47 -40.90
C LYS A 289 -21.35 -1.35 -39.86
N HIS A 290 -21.88 -2.45 -39.34
CA HIS A 290 -23.00 -2.44 -38.39
C HIS A 290 -22.51 -2.33 -36.93
N SER A 291 -21.71 -3.29 -36.49
CA SER A 291 -21.21 -3.34 -35.09
C SER A 291 -20.16 -2.26 -34.82
N GLY A 292 -19.27 -1.97 -35.79
CA GLY A 292 -18.23 -0.98 -35.60
C GLY A 292 -18.76 0.42 -35.30
N ARG A 293 -19.90 0.82 -35.94
CA ARG A 293 -20.53 2.11 -35.60
C ARG A 293 -21.08 2.14 -34.19
N ALA A 294 -21.68 1.05 -33.73
CA ALA A 294 -22.21 0.95 -32.38
C ALA A 294 -21.06 0.99 -31.34
N ILE A 295 -20.01 0.22 -31.57
CA ILE A 295 -18.80 0.19 -30.74
C ILE A 295 -18.15 1.57 -30.65
N MET A 296 -17.98 2.25 -31.78
CA MET A 296 -17.43 3.63 -31.78
C MET A 296 -18.32 4.61 -31.01
N ALA A 297 -19.64 4.49 -31.14
CA ALA A 297 -20.57 5.37 -30.42
C ALA A 297 -20.55 5.12 -28.91
N THR A 298 -20.58 3.85 -28.49
CA THR A 298 -20.51 3.48 -27.06
C THR A 298 -19.19 3.90 -26.44
N SER A 299 -18.06 3.66 -27.11
CA SER A 299 -16.74 4.06 -26.65
C SER A 299 -16.59 5.58 -26.57
N ALA A 300 -17.12 6.33 -27.56
CA ALA A 300 -17.15 7.78 -27.49
C ALA A 300 -17.95 8.31 -26.30
N ILE A 301 -19.12 7.71 -26.02
CA ILE A 301 -19.93 8.06 -24.86
C ILE A 301 -19.20 7.76 -23.56
N LEU A 302 -18.53 6.60 -23.46
CA LEU A 302 -17.76 6.22 -22.27
C LEU A 302 -16.58 7.14 -22.05
N ILE A 303 -15.81 7.48 -23.10
CA ILE A 303 -14.70 8.43 -23.02
C ILE A 303 -15.20 9.79 -22.55
N LEU A 304 -16.29 10.30 -23.16
CA LEU A 304 -16.87 11.59 -22.76
C LEU A 304 -17.42 11.58 -21.33
N GLY A 305 -17.96 10.45 -20.88
CA GLY A 305 -18.45 10.28 -19.51
C GLY A 305 -17.35 10.20 -18.46
N LEU A 306 -16.18 9.65 -18.81
CA LEU A 306 -15.03 9.49 -17.91
C LEU A 306 -13.99 10.62 -18.03
N ALA A 307 -13.97 11.36 -19.14
CA ALA A 307 -13.06 12.49 -19.34
C ALA A 307 -13.13 13.55 -18.22
N PRO A 308 -14.28 13.86 -17.60
CA PRO A 308 -14.34 14.78 -16.46
C PRO A 308 -13.46 14.35 -15.27
N CYS A 309 -13.17 13.05 -15.10
CA CYS A 309 -12.23 12.59 -14.07
C CYS A 309 -10.84 13.24 -14.23
N MET A 310 -10.44 13.59 -15.45
CA MET A 310 -9.15 14.24 -15.71
C MET A 310 -9.08 15.69 -15.20
N THR A 311 -10.21 16.29 -14.81
CA THR A 311 -10.28 17.64 -14.24
C THR A 311 -10.36 17.66 -12.72
N ALA A 312 -10.24 16.47 -12.08
CA ALA A 312 -10.25 16.36 -10.63
C ALA A 312 -8.96 16.92 -10.02
N ASP A 313 -9.06 17.37 -8.77
CA ASP A 313 -7.89 17.85 -8.02
C ASP A 313 -6.96 16.70 -7.62
N LEU A 314 -7.49 15.54 -7.30
CA LEU A 314 -6.71 14.37 -6.90
C LEU A 314 -6.04 13.70 -8.11
N LYS A 315 -4.71 13.62 -8.09
CA LYS A 315 -3.90 12.97 -9.16
C LYS A 315 -4.35 11.53 -9.44
N ALA A 316 -4.75 10.76 -8.41
CA ALA A 316 -5.23 9.39 -8.58
C ALA A 316 -6.48 9.31 -9.48
N ILE A 317 -7.43 10.24 -9.32
CA ILE A 317 -8.65 10.31 -10.15
C ILE A 317 -8.29 10.73 -11.57
N VAL A 318 -7.37 11.70 -11.71
CA VAL A 318 -6.85 12.15 -13.03
C VAL A 318 -6.19 10.98 -13.76
N TRP A 319 -5.31 10.24 -13.10
CA TRP A 319 -4.63 9.07 -13.67
C TRP A 319 -5.63 7.98 -14.04
N PHE A 320 -6.58 7.67 -13.15
CA PHE A 320 -7.66 6.74 -13.45
C PHE A 320 -8.41 7.14 -14.71
N GLY A 321 -8.90 8.39 -14.80
CA GLY A 321 -9.63 8.91 -15.96
C GLY A 321 -8.79 8.83 -17.24
N LEU A 322 -7.53 9.26 -17.17
CA LEU A 322 -6.62 9.24 -18.32
C LEU A 322 -6.38 7.80 -18.82
N VAL A 323 -6.01 6.88 -17.92
CA VAL A 323 -5.67 5.51 -18.29
C VAL A 323 -6.89 4.76 -18.83
N VAL A 324 -8.08 4.92 -18.22
CA VAL A 324 -9.33 4.32 -18.73
C VAL A 324 -9.70 4.86 -20.10
N CYS A 325 -9.69 6.18 -20.30
CA CYS A 325 -10.01 6.78 -21.60
C CYS A 325 -9.05 6.33 -22.70
N CYS A 326 -7.75 6.29 -22.40
CA CYS A 326 -6.75 5.78 -23.35
C CYS A 326 -6.96 4.28 -23.64
N THR A 327 -7.30 3.47 -22.62
CA THR A 327 -7.54 2.04 -22.82
C THR A 327 -8.77 1.80 -23.71
N ILE A 328 -9.86 2.54 -23.48
CA ILE A 328 -11.06 2.46 -24.34
C ILE A 328 -10.71 2.92 -25.78
N PHE A 329 -9.93 3.98 -25.92
CA PHE A 329 -9.47 4.42 -27.25
C PHE A 329 -8.65 3.34 -27.97
N PHE A 330 -7.69 2.71 -27.28
CA PHE A 330 -6.90 1.60 -27.85
C PHE A 330 -7.72 0.35 -28.19
N ALA A 331 -8.85 0.16 -27.51
CA ALA A 331 -9.74 -0.96 -27.79
C ALA A 331 -10.52 -0.81 -29.12
N VAL A 332 -10.71 0.43 -29.58
CA VAL A 332 -11.50 0.73 -30.80
C VAL A 332 -10.61 0.89 -32.03
N VAL A 333 -9.35 1.27 -31.85
CA VAL A 333 -8.37 1.46 -32.93
C VAL A 333 -7.66 0.15 -33.29
#